data_c2dac179acb6c2b8606ed83a765b2410
#
_entry.id   c2dac179acb6c2b8606ed83a765b2410
#
_cell.length_a   1.000
_cell.length_b   1.000
_cell.length_c   1.000
_cell.angle_alpha   90.00
_cell.angle_beta   90.00
_cell.angle_gamma   90.00
#
_symmetry.space_group_name_H-M   'P 1'
#
loop_
_entity.id
_entity.type
_entity.pdbx_description
1 polymer ?
#
loop_
_entity_poly.entity_id
_entity_poly.type
_entity_poly.pdbx_seq_one_letter_code
_entity_poly.pdbx_strand_id
1 'polypeptide(L)'
;MAAMIDPDGIPARTEGFGSDMTIEGLGKFGVWRYHMGFTPDDVKVLEELGYSALWLGGSPAAQLETVEPLLEATENLIVGTSIVNVWTAPAKETAESFHRIEARFPGRFILGIGIGHPEHTSDYRKPYDVLVDYLDALDEAGVPKEQRALAALGPRVLKLARDRTAGALPYLTTAQHTREAREILGPDALLVAEHKIVLDTDPATARPTGRGMVEHYLGLQNYVSNLRRLGFTEQDVAKPGSDRLIDALALHGTADAIASGLTEHLTAGANHVAIQPLGDDYLTTMRTLAAVLF
;
A
#
# COMPACT_ATOMS: atom_id res chain seq x y z
N MET A 1 27.48 -24.09 28.40
CA MET A 1 26.10 -23.58 28.29
C MET A 1 25.19 -24.78 28.48
N ALA A 2 24.59 -24.95 29.66
CA ALA A 2 23.74 -26.10 29.99
C ALA A 2 22.31 -25.82 29.53
N ALA A 3 21.71 -26.74 28.81
CA ALA A 3 20.31 -26.71 28.42
C ALA A 3 19.44 -26.85 29.67
N MET A 4 18.49 -25.94 29.89
CA MET A 4 17.44 -26.12 30.91
C MET A 4 16.52 -27.23 30.46
N ILE A 5 16.41 -28.26 31.27
CA ILE A 5 15.49 -29.41 31.14
C ILE A 5 14.44 -29.21 32.25
N ASP A 6 13.19 -29.37 31.93
CA ASP A 6 12.08 -29.34 32.87
C ASP A 6 12.06 -30.62 33.75
N PRO A 7 11.35 -30.65 34.92
CA PRO A 7 11.38 -31.75 35.86
C PRO A 7 10.91 -33.09 35.33
N ASP A 8 10.23 -33.12 34.18
CA ASP A 8 9.70 -34.36 33.57
C ASP A 8 10.54 -34.87 32.38
N GLY A 9 11.75 -34.29 32.13
CA GLY A 9 12.71 -34.79 31.16
C GLY A 9 12.33 -34.55 29.69
N ILE A 10 11.33 -33.70 29.42
CA ILE A 10 10.91 -33.32 28.06
C ILE A 10 11.71 -32.08 27.64
N PRO A 11 12.35 -32.06 26.44
CA PRO A 11 12.99 -30.86 26.00
C PRO A 11 11.94 -29.76 25.86
N ALA A 12 12.15 -28.63 26.56
CA ALA A 12 11.29 -27.44 26.44
C ALA A 12 11.11 -27.13 24.95
N ARG A 13 9.89 -27.22 24.45
CA ARG A 13 9.55 -26.66 23.15
C ARG A 13 9.86 -25.19 23.24
N THR A 14 10.90 -24.77 22.56
CA THR A 14 11.03 -23.35 22.18
C THR A 14 9.77 -23.01 21.41
N GLU A 15 8.84 -22.32 22.06
CA GLU A 15 7.73 -21.67 21.37
C GLU A 15 8.41 -20.81 20.31
N GLY A 16 8.20 -21.21 19.05
CA GLY A 16 8.72 -20.49 17.92
C GLY A 16 8.15 -19.06 18.00
N PHE A 17 9.03 -18.10 18.02
CA PHE A 17 8.70 -16.71 17.73
C PHE A 17 7.74 -16.70 16.55
N GLY A 18 6.64 -15.95 16.68
CA GLY A 18 5.55 -15.89 15.72
C GLY A 18 6.08 -15.82 14.29
N SER A 19 5.47 -16.58 13.42
CA SER A 19 5.76 -16.56 12.00
C SER A 19 5.64 -15.12 11.53
N ASP A 20 6.79 -14.53 11.17
CA ASP A 20 6.86 -13.25 10.48
C ASP A 20 5.88 -13.35 9.29
N MET A 21 4.73 -12.65 9.34
CA MET A 21 3.72 -12.65 8.28
C MET A 21 4.26 -11.81 7.10
N THR A 22 5.42 -12.20 6.58
CA THR A 22 5.95 -11.69 5.33
C THR A 22 5.31 -12.45 4.19
N ILE A 23 4.63 -11.74 3.31
CA ILE A 23 4.19 -12.31 2.04
C ILE A 23 5.46 -12.73 1.30
N GLU A 24 5.56 -14.02 0.97
CA GLU A 24 6.72 -14.58 0.29
C GLU A 24 6.96 -13.83 -1.03
N GLY A 25 8.18 -13.40 -1.27
CA GLY A 25 8.56 -12.62 -2.45
C GLY A 25 8.33 -11.10 -2.34
N LEU A 26 7.65 -10.60 -1.30
CA LEU A 26 7.47 -9.16 -1.14
C LEU A 26 8.74 -8.51 -0.58
N GLY A 27 9.51 -7.85 -1.46
CA GLY A 27 10.70 -7.07 -1.09
C GLY A 27 10.35 -5.71 -0.47
N LYS A 28 11.35 -4.84 -0.38
CA LYS A 28 11.21 -3.55 0.30
C LYS A 28 10.51 -2.48 -0.53
N PHE A 29 10.59 -2.54 -1.85
CA PHE A 29 10.10 -1.51 -2.76
C PHE A 29 9.27 -2.09 -3.89
N GLY A 30 8.17 -1.42 -4.21
CA GLY A 30 7.32 -1.67 -5.36
C GLY A 30 6.86 -0.37 -6.01
N VAL A 31 6.05 -0.47 -7.04
CA VAL A 31 5.59 0.68 -7.82
C VAL A 31 4.09 0.80 -7.74
N TRP A 32 3.59 1.98 -7.37
CA TRP A 32 2.17 2.32 -7.37
C TRP A 32 1.84 3.18 -8.60
N ARG A 33 0.86 2.76 -9.37
CA ARG A 33 0.29 3.56 -10.45
C ARG A 33 -1.19 3.27 -10.64
N TYR A 34 -1.86 4.11 -11.41
CA TYR A 34 -3.21 3.82 -11.90
C TYR A 34 -3.23 2.45 -12.61
N HIS A 35 -4.24 1.63 -12.37
CA HIS A 35 -4.26 0.23 -12.83
C HIS A 35 -4.10 0.06 -14.36
N MET A 36 -4.51 1.07 -15.14
CA MET A 36 -4.30 1.10 -16.59
C MET A 36 -2.95 1.74 -16.99
N GLY A 37 -2.13 2.15 -16.04
CA GLY A 37 -0.86 2.81 -16.28
C GLY A 37 0.34 1.86 -16.42
N PHE A 38 0.12 0.55 -16.34
CA PHE A 38 1.14 -0.47 -16.54
C PHE A 38 0.89 -1.22 -17.84
N THR A 39 1.97 -1.49 -18.58
CA THR A 39 1.96 -2.44 -19.70
C THR A 39 2.77 -3.69 -19.36
N PRO A 40 2.52 -4.85 -20.01
CA PRO A 40 3.32 -6.06 -19.84
C PRO A 40 4.83 -5.85 -20.06
N ASP A 41 5.22 -4.98 -20.98
CA ASP A 41 6.64 -4.69 -21.22
C ASP A 41 7.26 -3.82 -20.12
N ASP A 42 6.52 -2.84 -19.62
CA ASP A 42 6.97 -2.00 -18.52
C ASP A 42 7.25 -2.83 -17.25
N VAL A 43 6.36 -3.77 -16.94
CA VAL A 43 6.47 -4.54 -15.68
C VAL A 43 7.62 -5.55 -15.71
N LYS A 44 7.99 -6.09 -16.88
CA LYS A 44 9.24 -6.86 -17.03
C LYS A 44 10.45 -6.02 -16.64
N VAL A 45 10.50 -4.78 -17.16
CA VAL A 45 11.57 -3.84 -16.82
C VAL A 45 11.60 -3.56 -15.31
N LEU A 46 10.46 -3.36 -14.68
CA LEU A 46 10.41 -3.10 -13.23
C LEU A 46 10.89 -4.31 -12.42
N GLU A 47 10.53 -5.52 -12.81
CA GLU A 47 11.05 -6.76 -12.19
C GLU A 47 12.56 -6.89 -12.36
N GLU A 48 13.10 -6.68 -13.57
CA GLU A 48 14.52 -6.69 -13.85
C GLU A 48 15.32 -5.64 -13.05
N LEU A 49 14.69 -4.52 -12.73
CA LEU A 49 15.26 -3.46 -11.90
C LEU A 49 15.26 -3.80 -10.40
N GLY A 50 14.61 -4.87 -9.96
CA GLY A 50 14.56 -5.31 -8.57
C GLY A 50 13.29 -4.89 -7.79
N TYR A 51 12.32 -4.23 -8.42
CA TYR A 51 11.04 -3.96 -7.78
C TYR A 51 10.25 -5.26 -7.62
N SER A 52 9.68 -5.47 -6.44
CA SER A 52 9.04 -6.74 -6.07
C SER A 52 7.53 -6.74 -6.18
N ALA A 53 6.90 -5.58 -6.30
CA ALA A 53 5.45 -5.48 -6.37
C ALA A 53 4.95 -4.31 -7.24
N LEU A 54 3.75 -4.51 -7.79
CA LEU A 54 2.94 -3.45 -8.41
C LEU A 54 1.69 -3.23 -7.58
N TRP A 55 1.35 -1.96 -7.35
CA TRP A 55 0.16 -1.56 -6.63
C TRP A 55 -0.79 -0.81 -7.55
N LEU A 56 -1.90 -1.44 -7.88
CA LEU A 56 -2.87 -0.97 -8.87
C LEU A 56 -3.87 -0.03 -8.23
N GLY A 57 -3.69 1.28 -8.43
CA GLY A 57 -4.57 2.32 -7.96
C GLY A 57 -5.78 2.58 -8.86
N GLY A 58 -6.62 3.54 -8.46
CA GLY A 58 -7.74 4.02 -9.28
C GLY A 58 -8.97 3.12 -9.25
N SER A 59 -9.11 2.25 -8.26
CA SER A 59 -10.30 1.41 -8.04
C SER A 59 -10.66 0.55 -9.26
N PRO A 60 -9.83 -0.44 -9.64
CA PRO A 60 -10.18 -1.36 -10.71
C PRO A 60 -11.52 -2.05 -10.44
N ALA A 61 -12.23 -2.42 -11.50
CA ALA A 61 -13.48 -3.16 -11.42
C ALA A 61 -13.30 -4.55 -10.81
N ALA A 62 -14.37 -5.16 -10.30
CA ALA A 62 -14.34 -6.46 -9.62
C ALA A 62 -13.76 -7.60 -10.49
N GLN A 63 -13.83 -7.48 -11.80
CA GLN A 63 -13.30 -8.47 -12.77
C GLN A 63 -11.77 -8.55 -12.77
N LEU A 64 -11.05 -7.51 -12.30
CA LEU A 64 -9.59 -7.45 -12.16
C LEU A 64 -8.83 -7.85 -13.44
N GLU A 65 -9.38 -7.50 -14.61
CA GLU A 65 -8.87 -7.91 -15.94
C GLU A 65 -7.42 -7.45 -16.19
N THR A 66 -6.98 -6.38 -15.53
CA THR A 66 -5.62 -5.84 -15.68
C THR A 66 -4.56 -6.65 -14.91
N VAL A 67 -4.94 -7.53 -13.99
CA VAL A 67 -4.01 -8.23 -13.11
C VAL A 67 -3.27 -9.36 -13.84
N GLU A 68 -4.01 -10.25 -14.48
CA GLU A 68 -3.43 -11.46 -15.08
C GLU A 68 -2.40 -11.17 -16.18
N PRO A 69 -2.58 -10.21 -17.11
CA PRO A 69 -1.56 -9.87 -18.10
C PRO A 69 -0.23 -9.39 -17.50
N LEU A 70 -0.28 -8.71 -16.33
CA LEU A 70 0.91 -8.25 -15.62
C LEU A 70 1.63 -9.41 -14.95
N LEU A 71 0.88 -10.34 -14.34
CA LEU A 71 1.42 -11.55 -13.73
C LEU A 71 2.00 -12.52 -14.77
N GLU A 72 1.37 -12.64 -15.95
CA GLU A 72 1.88 -13.45 -17.08
C GLU A 72 3.21 -12.92 -17.62
N ALA A 73 3.41 -11.61 -17.55
CA ALA A 73 4.61 -10.97 -18.09
C ALA A 73 5.83 -11.08 -17.16
N THR A 74 5.66 -11.51 -15.91
CA THR A 74 6.69 -11.52 -14.85
C THR A 74 6.77 -12.88 -14.17
N GLU A 75 7.90 -13.18 -13.52
CA GLU A 75 8.12 -14.47 -12.86
C GLU A 75 7.81 -14.44 -11.36
N ASN A 76 8.24 -13.38 -10.66
CA ASN A 76 8.18 -13.30 -9.20
C ASN A 76 7.40 -12.10 -8.67
N LEU A 77 7.13 -11.12 -9.54
CA LEU A 77 6.53 -9.85 -9.14
C LEU A 77 5.11 -10.05 -8.61
N ILE A 78 4.85 -9.46 -7.45
CA ILE A 78 3.53 -9.48 -6.81
C ILE A 78 2.67 -8.34 -7.38
N VAL A 79 1.39 -8.60 -7.61
CA VAL A 79 0.41 -7.57 -7.97
C VAL A 79 -0.58 -7.39 -6.83
N GLY A 80 -0.75 -6.16 -6.36
CA GLY A 80 -1.78 -5.82 -5.37
C GLY A 80 -2.73 -4.75 -5.88
N THR A 81 -4.01 -4.83 -5.54
CA THR A 81 -4.90 -3.68 -5.73
C THR A 81 -4.71 -2.64 -4.63
N SER A 82 -4.74 -1.36 -4.97
CA SER A 82 -4.61 -0.24 -4.03
C SER A 82 -5.59 0.91 -4.40
N ILE A 83 -6.86 0.61 -4.37
CA ILE A 83 -7.63 -0.52 -3.83
C ILE A 83 -8.82 -0.87 -4.75
N VAL A 84 -9.43 -2.05 -4.59
CA VAL A 84 -10.81 -2.23 -5.05
C VAL A 84 -11.74 -1.46 -4.13
N ASN A 85 -12.70 -0.77 -4.72
CA ASN A 85 -13.65 0.04 -3.97
C ASN A 85 -14.90 -0.79 -3.66
N VAL A 86 -15.21 -0.98 -2.37
CA VAL A 86 -16.34 -1.82 -1.92
C VAL A 86 -17.71 -1.40 -2.45
N TRP A 87 -17.86 -0.13 -2.88
CA TRP A 87 -19.11 0.38 -3.45
C TRP A 87 -19.30 0.01 -4.91
N THR A 88 -18.22 -0.19 -5.65
CA THR A 88 -18.23 -0.41 -7.11
C THR A 88 -17.76 -1.80 -7.51
N ALA A 89 -17.12 -2.54 -6.60
CA ALA A 89 -16.64 -3.91 -6.82
C ALA A 89 -17.32 -4.85 -5.81
N PRO A 90 -18.43 -5.52 -6.17
CA PRO A 90 -19.14 -6.43 -5.27
C PRO A 90 -18.26 -7.55 -4.77
N ALA A 91 -18.34 -7.89 -3.46
CA ALA A 91 -17.47 -8.87 -2.82
C ALA A 91 -17.46 -10.23 -3.50
N LYS A 92 -18.63 -10.72 -3.95
CA LYS A 92 -18.76 -12.01 -4.64
C LYS A 92 -17.97 -12.05 -5.95
N GLU A 93 -18.18 -11.05 -6.82
CA GLU A 93 -17.46 -10.96 -8.10
C GLU A 93 -15.95 -10.77 -7.90
N THR A 94 -15.56 -9.98 -6.88
CA THR A 94 -14.17 -9.79 -6.50
C THR A 94 -13.53 -11.09 -6.02
N ALA A 95 -14.25 -11.89 -5.21
CA ALA A 95 -13.78 -13.20 -4.77
C ALA A 95 -13.63 -14.20 -5.91
N GLU A 96 -14.59 -14.22 -6.86
CA GLU A 96 -14.49 -15.05 -8.07
C GLU A 96 -13.23 -14.69 -8.89
N SER A 97 -12.94 -13.41 -9.03
CA SER A 97 -11.72 -12.93 -9.69
C SER A 97 -10.46 -13.28 -8.92
N PHE A 98 -10.47 -13.13 -7.58
CA PHE A 98 -9.37 -13.53 -6.72
C PHE A 98 -9.03 -15.02 -6.93
N HIS A 99 -10.01 -15.91 -6.85
CA HIS A 99 -9.79 -17.34 -7.02
C HIS A 99 -9.31 -17.72 -8.42
N ARG A 100 -9.80 -17.04 -9.46
CA ARG A 100 -9.33 -17.22 -10.84
C ARG A 100 -7.84 -16.85 -10.96
N ILE A 101 -7.44 -15.72 -10.39
CA ILE A 101 -6.05 -15.25 -10.41
C ILE A 101 -5.16 -16.20 -9.60
N GLU A 102 -5.57 -16.54 -8.37
CA GLU A 102 -4.80 -17.40 -7.47
C GLU A 102 -4.59 -18.82 -8.02
N ALA A 103 -5.57 -19.36 -8.73
CA ALA A 103 -5.45 -20.66 -9.40
C ALA A 103 -4.38 -20.69 -10.51
N ARG A 104 -4.08 -19.54 -11.12
CA ARG A 104 -3.06 -19.41 -12.18
C ARG A 104 -1.72 -18.93 -11.66
N PHE A 105 -1.73 -18.07 -10.65
CA PHE A 105 -0.55 -17.37 -10.11
C PHE A 105 -0.54 -17.44 -8.58
N PRO A 106 -0.38 -18.63 -8.00
CA PRO A 106 -0.53 -18.83 -6.56
C PRO A 106 0.46 -17.96 -5.75
N GLY A 107 -0.05 -17.25 -4.75
CA GLY A 107 0.71 -16.40 -3.84
C GLY A 107 1.20 -15.07 -4.43
N ARG A 108 0.90 -14.77 -5.69
CA ARG A 108 1.38 -13.55 -6.37
C ARG A 108 0.34 -12.42 -6.44
N PHE A 109 -0.81 -12.58 -5.78
CA PHE A 109 -1.84 -11.55 -5.77
C PHE A 109 -2.27 -11.17 -4.36
N ILE A 110 -2.36 -9.86 -4.09
CA ILE A 110 -2.86 -9.28 -2.84
C ILE A 110 -4.11 -8.47 -3.13
N LEU A 111 -5.23 -8.86 -2.54
CA LEU A 111 -6.48 -8.11 -2.66
C LEU A 111 -6.49 -6.93 -1.68
N GLY A 112 -6.11 -5.76 -2.15
CA GLY A 112 -6.24 -4.50 -1.40
C GLY A 112 -7.66 -3.94 -1.52
N ILE A 113 -8.30 -3.65 -0.39
CA ILE A 113 -9.70 -3.29 -0.25
C ILE A 113 -9.82 -1.92 0.40
N GLY A 114 -10.74 -1.10 -0.06
CA GLY A 114 -11.00 0.20 0.55
C GLY A 114 -12.42 0.68 0.35
N ILE A 115 -12.81 1.63 1.21
CA ILE A 115 -14.15 2.21 1.21
C ILE A 115 -14.33 3.29 0.13
N GLY A 116 -13.25 3.73 -0.52
CA GLY A 116 -13.30 4.90 -1.40
C GLY A 116 -13.65 6.17 -0.61
N HIS A 117 -14.37 7.07 -1.25
CA HIS A 117 -14.72 8.36 -0.67
C HIS A 117 -16.24 8.53 -0.64
N PRO A 118 -16.82 8.93 0.52
CA PRO A 118 -18.28 9.13 0.68
C PRO A 118 -18.84 10.16 -0.30
N GLU A 119 -18.03 11.12 -0.72
CA GLU A 119 -18.39 12.18 -1.68
C GLU A 119 -18.78 11.64 -3.06
N HIS A 120 -18.49 10.37 -3.32
CA HIS A 120 -18.80 9.70 -4.59
C HIS A 120 -19.93 8.65 -4.48
N THR A 121 -20.65 8.57 -3.35
CA THR A 121 -21.65 7.52 -3.10
C THR A 121 -23.00 8.11 -2.70
N SER A 122 -24.08 7.69 -3.35
CA SER A 122 -25.45 8.15 -3.08
C SER A 122 -26.15 7.41 -1.91
N ASP A 123 -25.74 6.17 -1.61
CA ASP A 123 -26.26 5.32 -0.53
C ASP A 123 -25.30 5.28 0.65
N TYR A 124 -25.43 6.24 1.56
CA TYR A 124 -24.53 6.35 2.69
C TYR A 124 -24.90 5.38 3.82
N ARG A 125 -24.22 4.25 3.87
CA ARG A 125 -24.07 3.43 5.09
C ARG A 125 -22.79 3.85 5.80
N LYS A 126 -22.68 3.57 7.12
CA LYS A 126 -21.45 3.89 7.86
C LYS A 126 -20.26 3.14 7.22
N PRO A 127 -19.22 3.84 6.78
CA PRO A 127 -18.10 3.24 6.04
C PRO A 127 -17.47 2.03 6.71
N TYR A 128 -17.34 2.07 8.03
CA TYR A 128 -16.79 0.97 8.81
C TYR A 128 -17.64 -0.30 8.75
N ASP A 129 -18.97 -0.16 8.88
CA ASP A 129 -19.89 -1.31 8.88
C ASP A 129 -19.90 -1.96 7.48
N VAL A 130 -19.80 -1.16 6.41
CA VAL A 130 -19.68 -1.67 5.03
C VAL A 130 -18.37 -2.44 4.82
N LEU A 131 -17.25 -1.97 5.38
CA LEU A 131 -15.99 -2.72 5.33
C LEU A 131 -16.11 -4.07 6.07
N VAL A 132 -16.77 -4.10 7.22
CA VAL A 132 -17.00 -5.36 7.97
C VAL A 132 -17.85 -6.32 7.15
N ASP A 133 -19.00 -5.89 6.63
CA ASP A 133 -19.88 -6.71 5.80
C ASP A 133 -19.14 -7.25 4.56
N TYR A 134 -18.31 -6.42 3.95
CA TYR A 134 -17.50 -6.84 2.78
C TYR A 134 -16.48 -7.92 3.14
N LEU A 135 -15.81 -7.77 4.28
CA LEU A 135 -14.86 -8.77 4.76
C LEU A 135 -15.56 -10.08 5.16
N ASP A 136 -16.76 -10.00 5.75
CA ASP A 136 -17.58 -11.18 6.06
C ASP A 136 -17.94 -11.95 4.78
N ALA A 137 -18.35 -11.23 3.72
CA ALA A 137 -18.64 -11.84 2.43
C ALA A 137 -17.40 -12.48 1.77
N LEU A 138 -16.20 -11.90 1.94
CA LEU A 138 -14.95 -12.50 1.47
C LEU A 138 -14.57 -13.74 2.30
N ASP A 139 -14.84 -13.75 3.61
CA ASP A 139 -14.64 -14.94 4.47
C ASP A 139 -15.54 -16.08 4.00
N GLU A 140 -16.83 -15.80 3.78
CA GLU A 140 -17.81 -16.77 3.25
C GLU A 140 -17.40 -17.31 1.86
N ALA A 141 -16.79 -16.46 1.04
CA ALA A 141 -16.27 -16.84 -0.28
C ALA A 141 -14.91 -17.54 -0.23
N GLY A 142 -14.29 -17.71 0.95
CA GLY A 142 -13.03 -18.41 1.12
C GLY A 142 -11.79 -17.66 0.66
N VAL A 143 -11.81 -16.33 0.56
CA VAL A 143 -10.62 -15.52 0.29
C VAL A 143 -9.75 -15.46 1.56
N PRO A 144 -8.49 -15.96 1.55
CA PRO A 144 -7.67 -16.01 2.76
C PRO A 144 -7.36 -14.60 3.30
N LYS A 145 -7.40 -14.44 4.64
CA LYS A 145 -7.08 -13.13 5.26
C LYS A 145 -5.63 -12.70 5.02
N GLU A 146 -4.73 -13.64 4.84
CA GLU A 146 -3.31 -13.44 4.57
C GLU A 146 -3.03 -12.84 3.18
N GLN A 147 -4.00 -12.90 2.27
CA GLN A 147 -3.90 -12.37 0.92
C GLN A 147 -4.80 -11.13 0.70
N ARG A 148 -5.30 -10.54 1.78
CA ARG A 148 -6.09 -9.29 1.75
C ARG A 148 -5.40 -8.21 2.56
N ALA A 149 -5.56 -6.95 2.16
CA ALA A 149 -5.12 -5.79 2.92
C ALA A 149 -6.15 -4.65 2.87
N LEU A 150 -6.22 -3.80 3.91
CA LEU A 150 -7.15 -2.69 3.94
C LEU A 150 -6.46 -1.34 3.73
N ALA A 151 -7.05 -0.48 2.90
CA ALA A 151 -6.76 0.95 2.95
C ALA A 151 -7.18 1.49 4.31
N ALA A 152 -6.23 1.94 5.11
CA ALA A 152 -6.47 2.35 6.49
C ALA A 152 -5.62 3.54 6.88
N LEU A 153 -6.26 4.60 7.36
CA LEU A 153 -5.58 5.81 7.87
C LEU A 153 -5.78 5.98 9.38
N GLY A 154 -7.00 5.81 9.84
CA GLY A 154 -7.38 6.03 11.24
C GLY A 154 -7.25 4.77 12.10
N PRO A 155 -7.09 4.94 13.44
CA PRO A 155 -6.84 3.83 14.36
C PRO A 155 -7.90 2.72 14.33
N ARG A 156 -9.18 3.06 14.09
CA ARG A 156 -10.28 2.08 14.07
C ARG A 156 -10.14 1.13 12.88
N VAL A 157 -9.82 1.65 11.68
CA VAL A 157 -9.65 0.82 10.48
C VAL A 157 -8.32 0.09 10.50
N LEU A 158 -7.24 0.68 11.07
CA LEU A 158 -5.97 -0.02 11.30
C LEU A 158 -6.14 -1.25 12.20
N LYS A 159 -6.95 -1.16 13.27
CA LYS A 159 -7.29 -2.33 14.11
C LYS A 159 -8.07 -3.39 13.32
N LEU A 160 -9.05 -2.97 12.51
CA LEU A 160 -9.79 -3.89 11.63
C LEU A 160 -8.84 -4.60 10.65
N ALA A 161 -7.90 -3.86 10.05
CA ALA A 161 -6.89 -4.42 9.15
C ALA A 161 -6.06 -5.51 9.85
N ARG A 162 -5.54 -5.22 11.05
CA ARG A 162 -4.79 -6.18 11.86
C ARG A 162 -5.58 -7.46 12.15
N ASP A 163 -6.84 -7.31 12.52
CA ASP A 163 -7.64 -8.42 13.03
C ASP A 163 -8.22 -9.30 11.89
N ARG A 164 -8.50 -8.71 10.71
CA ARG A 164 -9.28 -9.34 9.64
C ARG A 164 -8.53 -9.51 8.31
N THR A 165 -7.29 -9.05 8.19
CA THR A 165 -6.50 -9.10 6.94
C THR A 165 -5.02 -9.31 7.24
N ALA A 166 -4.18 -9.44 6.20
CA ALA A 166 -2.72 -9.41 6.37
C ALA A 166 -2.22 -8.11 6.97
N GLY A 167 -2.91 -6.97 6.71
CA GLY A 167 -2.50 -5.67 7.22
C GLY A 167 -3.07 -4.48 6.47
N ALA A 168 -2.32 -3.40 6.38
CA ALA A 168 -2.80 -2.10 5.92
C ALA A 168 -2.02 -1.51 4.74
N LEU A 169 -2.75 -0.78 3.90
CA LEU A 169 -2.26 0.00 2.75
C LEU A 169 -2.61 1.49 2.97
N PRO A 170 -1.91 2.21 3.87
CA PRO A 170 -2.12 3.65 4.01
C PRO A 170 -1.65 4.39 2.75
N TYR A 171 -2.42 5.39 2.34
CA TYR A 171 -2.15 6.22 1.17
C TYR A 171 -2.09 7.69 1.56
N LEU A 172 -1.23 8.46 0.88
CA LEU A 172 -1.03 9.89 1.13
C LEU A 172 -0.65 10.16 2.59
N THR A 173 0.44 9.55 3.06
CA THR A 173 0.89 9.64 4.45
C THR A 173 2.39 9.95 4.55
N THR A 174 2.86 10.12 5.78
CA THR A 174 4.26 10.40 6.13
C THR A 174 4.86 9.23 6.91
N ALA A 175 6.19 9.20 7.07
CA ALA A 175 6.87 8.22 7.92
C ALA A 175 6.41 8.29 9.38
N GLN A 176 5.94 9.46 9.86
CA GLN A 176 5.30 9.57 11.18
C GLN A 176 4.03 8.72 11.25
N HIS A 177 3.15 8.81 10.24
CA HIS A 177 1.95 7.96 10.18
C HIS A 177 2.31 6.48 10.16
N THR A 178 3.35 6.12 9.39
CA THR A 178 3.83 4.73 9.33
C THR A 178 4.21 4.20 10.70
N ARG A 179 4.89 4.99 11.53
CA ARG A 179 5.24 4.62 12.91
C ARG A 179 3.98 4.44 13.78
N GLU A 180 3.05 5.38 13.73
CA GLU A 180 1.78 5.29 14.46
C GLU A 180 0.94 4.08 14.02
N ALA A 181 0.92 3.80 12.70
CA ALA A 181 0.23 2.64 12.14
C ALA A 181 0.87 1.32 12.60
N ARG A 182 2.21 1.23 12.63
CA ARG A 182 2.94 0.06 13.13
C ARG A 182 2.63 -0.22 14.61
N GLU A 183 2.55 0.80 15.45
CA GLU A 183 2.18 0.65 16.86
C GLU A 183 0.76 0.04 17.02
N ILE A 184 -0.18 0.41 16.15
CA ILE A 184 -1.56 -0.09 16.19
C ILE A 184 -1.67 -1.50 15.59
N LEU A 185 -0.97 -1.76 14.50
CA LEU A 185 -1.00 -3.03 13.78
C LEU A 185 -0.26 -4.15 14.54
N GLY A 186 0.74 -3.79 15.36
CA GLY A 186 1.65 -4.76 15.96
C GLY A 186 2.79 -5.16 15.00
N PRO A 187 3.74 -6.01 15.43
CA PRO A 187 4.94 -6.33 14.66
C PRO A 187 4.67 -7.21 13.41
N ASP A 188 3.66 -8.07 13.47
CA ASP A 188 3.48 -9.16 12.49
C ASP A 188 2.63 -8.76 11.29
N ALA A 189 1.79 -7.73 11.39
CA ALA A 189 0.89 -7.33 10.30
C ALA A 189 1.64 -6.64 9.16
N LEU A 190 1.22 -6.90 7.92
CA LEU A 190 1.71 -6.21 6.74
C LEU A 190 1.41 -4.70 6.83
N LEU A 191 2.42 -3.89 6.55
CA LEU A 191 2.27 -2.44 6.40
C LEU A 191 2.97 -1.99 5.12
N VAL A 192 2.16 -1.62 4.12
CA VAL A 192 2.63 -1.07 2.84
C VAL A 192 2.39 0.42 2.83
N ALA A 193 3.44 1.21 2.92
CA ALA A 193 3.36 2.67 2.87
C ALA A 193 3.44 3.16 1.42
N GLU A 194 2.42 3.85 0.95
CA GLU A 194 2.53 4.54 -0.34
C GLU A 194 3.24 5.88 -0.16
N HIS A 195 4.14 6.25 -1.10
CA HIS A 195 4.76 7.58 -1.13
C HIS A 195 5.01 8.08 -2.54
N LYS A 196 4.66 9.36 -2.78
CA LYS A 196 4.86 10.02 -4.07
C LYS A 196 6.27 10.55 -4.20
N ILE A 197 6.80 10.52 -5.42
CA ILE A 197 8.11 11.06 -5.73
C ILE A 197 8.10 11.92 -7.00
N VAL A 198 8.96 12.92 -7.03
CA VAL A 198 9.27 13.73 -8.21
C VAL A 198 10.79 13.78 -8.36
N LEU A 199 11.34 13.13 -9.39
CA LEU A 199 12.79 13.14 -9.63
C LEU A 199 13.19 14.47 -10.29
N ASP A 200 13.23 15.51 -9.50
CA ASP A 200 13.59 16.87 -9.92
C ASP A 200 14.21 17.62 -8.72
N THR A 201 15.36 18.22 -8.93
CA THR A 201 16.12 18.94 -7.89
C THR A 201 15.72 20.40 -7.74
N ASP A 202 14.94 20.95 -8.68
CA ASP A 202 14.43 22.31 -8.58
C ASP A 202 13.05 22.32 -7.89
N PRO A 203 12.93 22.86 -6.66
CA PRO A 203 11.64 22.96 -5.97
C PRO A 203 10.60 23.79 -6.72
N ALA A 204 11.02 24.69 -7.63
CA ALA A 204 10.10 25.52 -8.39
C ALA A 204 9.34 24.73 -9.47
N THR A 205 9.85 23.59 -9.90
CA THR A 205 9.21 22.66 -10.85
C THR A 205 8.69 21.39 -10.15
N ALA A 206 9.41 20.86 -9.18
CA ALA A 206 9.03 19.66 -8.44
C ALA A 206 7.74 19.84 -7.62
N ARG A 207 7.63 20.95 -6.84
CA ARG A 207 6.45 21.21 -6.01
C ARG A 207 5.15 21.37 -6.80
N PRO A 208 5.08 22.09 -7.92
CA PRO A 208 3.90 22.11 -8.78
C PRO A 208 3.46 20.72 -9.23
N THR A 209 4.40 19.83 -9.61
CA THR A 209 4.11 18.45 -10.01
C THR A 209 3.50 17.65 -8.83
N GLY A 210 4.11 17.71 -7.65
CA GLY A 210 3.58 17.07 -6.43
C GLY A 210 2.22 17.64 -6.02
N ARG A 211 2.07 18.96 -6.10
CA ARG A 211 0.84 19.67 -5.73
C ARG A 211 -0.34 19.28 -6.61
N GLY A 212 -0.14 19.13 -7.91
CA GLY A 212 -1.19 18.70 -8.84
C GLY A 212 -1.84 17.38 -8.43
N MET A 213 -1.07 16.45 -7.84
CA MET A 213 -1.61 15.19 -7.32
C MET A 213 -2.20 15.36 -5.92
N VAL A 214 -1.52 16.05 -5.01
CA VAL A 214 -1.93 16.17 -3.60
C VAL A 214 -3.21 16.99 -3.45
N GLU A 215 -3.35 18.08 -4.21
CA GLU A 215 -4.51 19.01 -4.13
C GLU A 215 -5.86 18.29 -4.31
N HIS A 216 -5.92 17.27 -5.16
CA HIS A 216 -7.13 16.46 -5.35
C HIS A 216 -7.64 15.90 -4.01
N TYR A 217 -6.73 15.37 -3.19
CA TYR A 217 -7.05 14.74 -1.91
C TYR A 217 -7.36 15.74 -0.79
N LEU A 218 -6.96 16.99 -0.92
CA LEU A 218 -7.31 18.06 0.04
C LEU A 218 -8.79 18.47 0.00
N GLY A 219 -9.57 17.93 -0.95
CA GLY A 219 -11.03 17.99 -0.95
C GLY A 219 -11.73 16.86 -0.19
N LEU A 220 -10.97 15.86 0.30
CA LEU A 220 -11.51 14.63 0.88
C LEU A 220 -11.27 14.61 2.39
N GLN A 221 -12.36 14.62 3.16
CA GLN A 221 -12.34 14.81 4.61
C GLN A 221 -11.48 13.82 5.38
N ASN A 222 -11.43 12.56 4.95
CA ASN A 222 -10.62 11.52 5.60
C ASN A 222 -9.12 11.82 5.54
N TYR A 223 -8.62 12.31 4.40
CA TYR A 223 -7.20 12.71 4.27
C TYR A 223 -6.89 13.97 5.05
N VAL A 224 -7.72 15.00 4.92
CA VAL A 224 -7.54 16.26 5.67
C VAL A 224 -7.53 16.00 7.17
N SER A 225 -8.47 15.21 7.68
CA SER A 225 -8.52 14.85 9.11
C SER A 225 -7.28 14.06 9.55
N ASN A 226 -6.75 13.17 8.71
CA ASN A 226 -5.52 12.43 9.01
C ASN A 226 -4.30 13.36 9.03
N LEU A 227 -4.15 14.23 8.04
CA LEU A 227 -3.04 15.19 7.95
C LEU A 227 -3.03 16.15 9.14
N ARG A 228 -4.21 16.63 9.55
CA ARG A 228 -4.33 17.46 10.75
C ARG A 228 -3.93 16.73 12.02
N ARG A 229 -4.27 15.45 12.15
CA ARG A 229 -3.82 14.61 13.26
C ARG A 229 -2.29 14.46 13.29
N LEU A 230 -1.65 14.45 12.12
CA LEU A 230 -0.20 14.42 11.96
C LEU A 230 0.47 15.79 12.18
N GLY A 231 -0.27 16.83 12.59
CA GLY A 231 0.26 18.14 12.95
C GLY A 231 0.38 19.13 11.80
N PHE A 232 -0.26 18.88 10.67
CA PHE A 232 -0.44 19.90 9.64
C PHE A 232 -1.55 20.87 10.04
N THR A 233 -1.30 22.17 9.87
CA THR A 233 -2.24 23.23 10.22
C THR A 233 -3.37 23.37 9.19
N GLU A 234 -4.42 24.14 9.53
CA GLU A 234 -5.47 24.53 8.57
C GLU A 234 -4.88 25.16 7.29
N GLN A 235 -3.84 25.98 7.45
CA GLN A 235 -3.18 26.63 6.32
C GLN A 235 -2.41 25.64 5.46
N ASP A 236 -1.80 24.60 6.06
CA ASP A 236 -1.08 23.59 5.33
C ASP A 236 -2.03 22.77 4.43
N VAL A 237 -3.21 22.40 4.95
CA VAL A 237 -4.19 21.57 4.24
C VAL A 237 -5.20 22.37 3.40
N ALA A 238 -5.19 23.71 3.50
CA ALA A 238 -6.00 24.54 2.61
C ALA A 238 -5.49 24.42 1.16
N LYS A 239 -6.42 24.19 0.20
CA LYS A 239 -6.03 24.11 -1.22
C LYS A 239 -5.29 25.37 -1.67
N PRO A 240 -4.21 25.22 -2.43
CA PRO A 240 -3.71 24.01 -3.09
C PRO A 240 -2.70 23.19 -2.26
N GLY A 241 -2.56 23.44 -0.97
CA GLY A 241 -1.57 22.86 -0.06
C GLY A 241 -0.30 23.69 0.08
N SER A 242 0.20 23.82 1.33
CA SER A 242 1.46 24.55 1.58
C SER A 242 2.66 23.77 1.02
N ASP A 243 3.78 24.47 0.78
CA ASP A 243 5.02 23.84 0.36
C ASP A 243 5.49 22.79 1.38
N ARG A 244 5.35 23.08 2.69
CA ARG A 244 5.64 22.13 3.78
C ARG A 244 4.85 20.83 3.63
N LEU A 245 3.57 20.91 3.30
CA LEU A 245 2.72 19.74 3.10
C LEU A 245 3.14 18.96 1.85
N ILE A 246 3.40 19.67 0.74
CA ILE A 246 3.80 19.05 -0.51
C ILE A 246 5.15 18.32 -0.35
N ASP A 247 6.14 18.97 0.27
CA ASP A 247 7.46 18.36 0.52
C ASP A 247 7.36 17.11 1.40
N ALA A 248 6.38 17.05 2.30
CA ALA A 248 6.16 15.89 3.17
C ALA A 248 5.39 14.73 2.50
N LEU A 249 4.66 14.97 1.42
CA LEU A 249 3.79 13.99 0.75
C LEU A 249 4.27 13.61 -0.65
N ALA A 250 5.20 14.38 -1.23
CA ALA A 250 5.81 14.13 -2.53
C ALA A 250 7.29 14.47 -2.45
N LEU A 251 8.10 13.47 -2.10
CA LEU A 251 9.56 13.63 -2.03
C LEU A 251 10.11 14.06 -3.37
N HIS A 252 10.99 15.05 -3.36
CA HIS A 252 11.64 15.50 -4.57
C HIS A 252 13.14 15.75 -4.35
N GLY A 253 13.91 15.77 -5.42
CA GLY A 253 15.35 15.98 -5.37
C GLY A 253 16.14 14.98 -6.21
N THR A 254 17.37 14.69 -5.78
CA THR A 254 18.20 13.65 -6.36
C THR A 254 17.67 12.26 -6.02
N ALA A 255 18.07 11.23 -6.75
CA ALA A 255 17.71 9.84 -6.46
C ALA A 255 18.10 9.44 -5.02
N ASP A 256 19.30 9.83 -4.55
CA ASP A 256 19.75 9.55 -3.17
C ASP A 256 18.87 10.21 -2.11
N ALA A 257 18.46 11.48 -2.33
CA ALA A 257 17.58 12.18 -1.41
C ALA A 257 16.19 11.51 -1.33
N ILE A 258 15.64 11.13 -2.48
CA ILE A 258 14.37 10.42 -2.56
C ILE A 258 14.49 9.03 -1.88
N ALA A 259 15.54 8.26 -2.19
CA ALA A 259 15.79 6.94 -1.59
C ALA A 259 15.90 7.03 -0.06
N SER A 260 16.58 8.05 0.46
CA SER A 260 16.67 8.31 1.90
C SER A 260 15.28 8.54 2.51
N GLY A 261 14.43 9.40 1.92
CA GLY A 261 13.09 9.66 2.41
C GLY A 261 12.16 8.43 2.34
N LEU A 262 12.26 7.62 1.28
CA LEU A 262 11.53 6.35 1.18
C LEU A 262 11.96 5.36 2.28
N THR A 263 13.26 5.30 2.58
CA THR A 263 13.81 4.43 3.63
C THR A 263 13.34 4.82 5.02
N GLU A 264 12.95 6.09 5.25
CA GLU A 264 12.34 6.51 6.51
C GLU A 264 11.04 5.73 6.82
N HIS A 265 10.24 5.36 5.83
CA HIS A 265 9.08 4.51 6.03
C HIS A 265 9.45 3.11 6.50
N LEU A 266 10.52 2.51 5.94
CA LEU A 266 11.02 1.21 6.38
C LEU A 266 11.54 1.29 7.83
N THR A 267 12.29 2.35 8.15
CA THR A 267 12.77 2.62 9.52
C THR A 267 11.62 2.85 10.50
N ALA A 268 10.52 3.45 10.02
CA ALA A 268 9.31 3.66 10.80
C ALA A 268 8.44 2.39 10.95
N GLY A 269 8.83 1.27 10.33
CA GLY A 269 8.21 -0.03 10.50
C GLY A 269 7.34 -0.48 9.32
N ALA A 270 7.38 0.15 8.15
CA ALA A 270 6.78 -0.41 6.95
C ALA A 270 7.53 -1.69 6.54
N ASN A 271 6.80 -2.71 6.08
CA ASN A 271 7.40 -3.88 5.44
C ASN A 271 7.81 -3.57 4.01
N HIS A 272 7.03 -2.71 3.35
CA HIS A 272 7.16 -2.39 1.93
C HIS A 272 6.76 -0.93 1.67
N VAL A 273 7.41 -0.31 0.70
CA VAL A 273 7.09 1.04 0.23
C VAL A 273 6.60 0.97 -1.21
N ALA A 274 5.36 1.38 -1.44
CA ALA A 274 4.74 1.50 -2.75
C ALA A 274 5.05 2.89 -3.33
N ILE A 275 6.00 2.98 -4.23
CA ILE A 275 6.50 4.24 -4.79
C ILE A 275 5.57 4.72 -5.90
N GLN A 276 5.03 5.92 -5.78
CA GLN A 276 4.24 6.56 -6.82
C GLN A 276 5.07 7.61 -7.56
N PRO A 277 5.68 7.29 -8.70
CA PRO A 277 6.40 8.27 -9.51
C PRO A 277 5.42 9.24 -10.17
N LEU A 278 5.68 10.54 -10.00
CA LEU A 278 4.95 11.62 -10.66
C LEU A 278 5.78 12.18 -11.80
N GLY A 279 5.11 12.71 -12.83
CA GLY A 279 5.72 13.17 -14.07
C GLY A 279 5.49 12.21 -15.24
N ASP A 280 5.97 12.61 -16.41
CA ASP A 280 5.59 11.94 -17.68
C ASP A 280 6.37 10.66 -17.96
N ASP A 281 7.66 10.58 -17.58
CA ASP A 281 8.53 9.43 -17.83
C ASP A 281 8.83 8.66 -16.52
N TYR A 282 7.86 7.86 -16.11
CA TYR A 282 8.00 7.09 -14.88
C TYR A 282 9.05 5.98 -14.96
N LEU A 283 9.24 5.34 -16.12
CA LEU A 283 10.23 4.26 -16.25
C LEU A 283 11.66 4.78 -16.10
N THR A 284 11.99 5.93 -16.71
CA THR A 284 13.28 6.58 -16.50
C THR A 284 13.47 6.96 -15.03
N THR A 285 12.44 7.49 -14.37
CA THR A 285 12.45 7.78 -12.93
C THR A 285 12.75 6.51 -12.13
N MET A 286 12.05 5.40 -12.40
CA MET A 286 12.24 4.14 -11.68
C MET A 286 13.60 3.50 -11.97
N ARG A 287 14.14 3.58 -13.20
CA ARG A 287 15.50 3.14 -13.52
C ARG A 287 16.56 3.92 -12.73
N THR A 288 16.42 5.23 -12.67
CA THR A 288 17.35 6.09 -11.94
C THR A 288 17.32 5.80 -10.45
N LEU A 289 16.13 5.58 -9.90
CA LEU A 289 15.95 5.29 -8.48
C LEU A 289 16.44 3.87 -8.11
N ALA A 290 16.23 2.89 -8.98
CA ALA A 290 16.68 1.51 -8.76
C ALA A 290 18.20 1.44 -8.51
N ALA A 291 18.99 2.24 -9.21
CA ALA A 291 20.46 2.27 -9.06
C ALA A 291 20.94 2.69 -7.65
N VAL A 292 20.07 3.28 -6.83
CA VAL A 292 20.41 3.69 -5.44
C VAL A 292 19.58 2.93 -4.38
N LEU A 293 18.53 2.20 -4.79
CA LEU A 293 17.73 1.39 -3.89
C LEU A 293 18.21 -0.06 -3.80
N PHE A 294 18.80 -0.56 -4.89
CA PHE A 294 19.27 -1.93 -5.07
C PHE A 294 20.75 -1.96 -5.46
#